data_710c4d00087df8c3429f260799db17ec
#
_entry.id   710c4d00087df8c3429f260799db17ec
#
_cell.length_a   1.000
_cell.length_b   1.000
_cell.length_c   1.000
_cell.angle_alpha   90.00
_cell.angle_beta   90.00
_cell.angle_gamma   90.00
#
_symmetry.space_group_name_H-M   'P 1'
#
loop_
_entity.id
_entity.type
_entity.pdbx_description
1 polymer ?
#
loop_
_entity_poly.entity_id
_entity_poly.type
_entity_poly.pdbx_seq_one_letter_code
_entity_poly.pdbx_strand_id
1 'polypeptide(L)'
;MARDDERDVVHANSQRESGQFGEHSRRSFLTVLACLGMSAALAYGSSLMQEAAKTAQPHGETSRTFRIWVFSDAHVGTDKKQGRESLADALRQSESAPGFDWDIALDLGDMSGEQGTPKDPEGEEIVRQFGVLKRHHREDIYDLSGNHDRSGLDEPQAWWWRKWIDPTGEHMEFSHVDATKHPFPIEGTWERYSFRVGNLLFLMMSDINEPTQKVGRGTLGGNPGGVVSGETFRWWKRMIEENRSSVIISAHHYVLKDTTVASGEWEGMQRDEKGAWQPRYHGYFPQGTPQGASFLYWVDSKQDSGSFESVLAAAPSSVDLWLGAHTHTTPDDTYGGKSHVERRWGATFINVAGLTRYHSVPGTAVPRSWLLTFTDGSDEVSAHCYLHTSEYAPQGWYAKADRVIKLSKPFKMQVGK
;
A
#
# COMPACT_ATOMS: atom_id res chain seq x y z
N MET A 1 -9.46 28.18 36.45
CA MET A 1 -8.08 28.17 36.96
C MET A 1 -7.77 26.75 37.40
N ALA A 2 -7.26 25.92 36.50
CA ALA A 2 -6.63 24.64 36.79
C ALA A 2 -5.65 24.44 35.64
N ARG A 3 -4.40 24.20 36.00
CA ARG A 3 -3.23 24.19 35.11
C ARG A 3 -3.10 22.83 34.44
N ASP A 4 -2.72 22.91 33.17
CA ASP A 4 -2.20 21.82 32.34
C ASP A 4 -0.94 21.23 32.99
N ASP A 5 -0.90 19.92 33.09
CA ASP A 5 0.28 19.16 33.47
C ASP A 5 0.68 18.26 32.28
N GLU A 6 1.46 18.85 31.40
CA GLU A 6 2.28 18.10 30.44
C GLU A 6 3.43 17.47 31.23
N ARG A 7 3.52 16.16 31.26
CA ARG A 7 4.72 15.46 31.71
C ARG A 7 5.46 14.84 30.54
N ASP A 8 6.49 15.57 30.18
CA ASP A 8 7.65 15.05 29.46
C ASP A 8 8.19 13.78 30.14
N VAL A 9 8.31 12.71 29.39
CA VAL A 9 9.11 11.56 29.80
C VAL A 9 10.50 11.71 29.21
N VAL A 10 11.39 12.10 30.11
CA VAL A 10 12.80 12.36 29.87
C VAL A 10 13.57 11.04 29.68
N HIS A 11 14.52 11.12 28.77
CA HIS A 11 15.66 10.24 28.52
C HIS A 11 16.26 9.54 29.77
N ALA A 12 16.53 8.27 29.61
CA ALA A 12 17.55 7.60 30.39
C ALA A 12 18.69 7.12 29.47
N ASN A 13 19.80 7.82 29.63
CA ASN A 13 21.13 7.47 29.13
C ASN A 13 21.64 6.20 29.83
N SER A 14 22.23 5.27 29.12
CA SER A 14 23.25 4.41 29.71
C SER A 14 24.44 4.30 28.77
N GLN A 15 25.54 4.66 29.34
CA GLN A 15 26.87 4.67 28.74
C GLN A 15 27.48 3.29 28.63
N ARG A 16 28.25 3.15 27.58
CA ARG A 16 29.57 2.51 27.43
C ARG A 16 29.85 1.18 28.13
N GLU A 17 30.30 0.26 27.34
CA GLU A 17 31.63 -0.33 27.58
C GLU A 17 32.29 -0.76 26.26
N SER A 18 33.54 -0.35 26.16
CA SER A 18 34.48 -0.60 25.08
C SER A 18 35.16 -1.94 25.29
N GLY A 19 35.27 -2.76 24.29
CA GLY A 19 36.12 -3.94 24.22
C GLY A 19 36.94 -3.98 22.95
N GLN A 20 38.20 -3.61 23.04
CA GLN A 20 39.24 -3.86 22.03
C GLN A 20 39.57 -5.33 21.96
N PHE A 21 39.88 -5.81 20.78
CA PHE A 21 40.83 -6.87 20.37
C PHE A 21 40.55 -7.09 18.89
N GLY A 22 41.47 -7.11 17.92
CA GLY A 22 42.87 -7.27 17.88
C GLY A 22 43.20 -7.48 16.40
N GLU A 23 44.20 -6.80 15.92
CA GLU A 23 44.76 -6.94 14.58
C GLU A 23 45.36 -8.33 14.33
N HIS A 24 45.17 -8.89 13.15
CA HIS A 24 46.18 -9.68 12.43
C HIS A 24 45.87 -9.76 10.95
N SER A 25 46.65 -9.06 10.20
CA SER A 25 47.76 -9.50 9.36
C SER A 25 47.40 -10.02 7.97
N ARG A 26 47.89 -9.20 7.04
CA ARG A 26 48.06 -9.42 5.60
C ARG A 26 48.69 -10.76 5.26
N ARG A 27 48.31 -11.34 4.11
CA ARG A 27 49.27 -11.89 3.13
C ARG A 27 48.62 -11.99 1.76
N SER A 28 49.31 -11.30 0.85
CA SER A 28 49.17 -11.39 -0.60
C SER A 28 49.70 -12.75 -1.11
N PHE A 29 49.05 -13.28 -2.16
CA PHE A 29 49.73 -14.15 -3.11
C PHE A 29 49.26 -13.83 -4.52
N LEU A 30 50.17 -13.22 -5.27
CA LEU A 30 50.21 -13.25 -6.75
C LEU A 30 50.82 -14.55 -7.17
N THR A 31 50.27 -15.22 -8.21
CA THR A 31 51.07 -16.03 -9.12
C THR A 31 50.48 -16.01 -10.53
N VAL A 32 51.31 -15.59 -11.44
CA VAL A 32 51.19 -15.56 -12.90
C VAL A 32 51.63 -16.90 -13.47
N LEU A 33 51.04 -17.34 -14.59
CA LEU A 33 51.64 -18.08 -15.72
C LEU A 33 50.54 -18.34 -16.76
N ALA A 34 50.48 -17.76 -17.89
CA ALA A 34 51.30 -17.75 -19.13
C ALA A 34 51.17 -19.03 -20.00
N CYS A 35 50.50 -18.86 -21.12
CA CYS A 35 50.76 -19.28 -22.49
C CYS A 35 51.09 -20.76 -22.83
N LEU A 36 50.37 -21.29 -23.77
CA LEU A 36 50.80 -21.87 -25.08
C LEU A 36 49.88 -23.01 -25.51
N GLY A 37 49.43 -23.00 -26.75
CA GLY A 37 48.82 -24.13 -27.42
C GLY A 37 47.98 -23.75 -28.64
N MET A 38 48.67 -23.38 -29.73
CA MET A 38 48.07 -23.14 -31.06
C MET A 38 47.78 -24.46 -31.80
N SER A 39 46.71 -24.37 -32.60
CA SER A 39 46.55 -25.00 -33.92
C SER A 39 45.90 -26.41 -34.01
N ALA A 40 44.85 -26.41 -34.77
CA ALA A 40 44.34 -27.38 -35.73
C ALA A 40 42.95 -27.95 -35.43
N ALA A 41 41.97 -27.41 -36.12
CA ALA A 41 40.96 -28.16 -36.88
C ALA A 41 39.95 -27.18 -37.51
N LEU A 42 40.35 -26.62 -38.64
CA LEU A 42 39.42 -26.12 -39.66
C LEU A 42 38.87 -27.36 -40.43
N ALA A 43 37.56 -27.36 -40.63
CA ALA A 43 36.77 -28.26 -41.45
C ALA A 43 35.97 -29.32 -40.66
N TYR A 44 34.83 -28.89 -40.10
CA TYR A 44 33.56 -29.62 -40.00
C TYR A 44 32.57 -28.72 -39.18
N GLY A 45 32.05 -27.71 -39.82
CA GLY A 45 31.16 -26.80 -39.10
C GLY A 45 30.23 -25.95 -39.98
N SER A 46 30.12 -26.27 -41.25
CA SER A 46 29.29 -25.47 -42.16
C SER A 46 27.88 -26.01 -42.44
N SER A 47 27.47 -27.08 -41.76
CA SER A 47 26.14 -27.69 -42.00
C SER A 47 25.18 -27.61 -40.83
N LEU A 48 25.60 -27.11 -39.66
CA LEU A 48 24.71 -26.95 -38.48
C LEU A 48 24.34 -25.49 -38.14
N MET A 49 24.87 -24.52 -38.88
CA MET A 49 24.50 -23.11 -38.73
C MET A 49 23.38 -22.63 -39.68
N GLN A 50 22.86 -23.49 -40.53
CA GLN A 50 21.81 -23.12 -41.50
C GLN A 50 20.41 -23.55 -41.09
N GLU A 51 20.24 -24.26 -39.99
CA GLU A 51 18.93 -24.69 -39.48
C GLU A 51 18.48 -23.88 -38.23
N ALA A 52 19.38 -23.10 -37.62
CA ALA A 52 19.04 -22.18 -36.50
C ALA A 52 18.56 -20.78 -36.95
N ALA A 53 18.52 -20.53 -38.25
CA ALA A 53 18.10 -19.20 -38.79
C ALA A 53 16.69 -19.19 -39.38
N LYS A 54 15.85 -20.18 -39.06
CA LYS A 54 14.48 -20.26 -39.59
C LYS A 54 13.37 -20.24 -38.57
N THR A 55 13.60 -19.72 -37.36
CA THR A 55 12.50 -19.31 -36.47
C THR A 55 12.83 -17.97 -35.78
N ALA A 56 13.23 -16.97 -36.58
CA ALA A 56 13.01 -15.62 -36.16
C ALA A 56 11.49 -15.39 -36.30
N GLN A 57 10.78 -15.54 -35.20
CA GLN A 57 9.42 -15.03 -35.12
C GLN A 57 9.43 -13.53 -35.48
N PRO A 58 8.41 -13.03 -36.20
CA PRO A 58 8.34 -11.61 -36.52
C PRO A 58 8.46 -10.81 -35.23
N HIS A 59 9.19 -9.71 -35.29
CA HIS A 59 9.37 -8.75 -34.21
C HIS A 59 8.02 -8.54 -33.54
N GLY A 60 7.91 -9.06 -32.30
CA GLY A 60 6.68 -9.02 -31.55
C GLY A 60 6.24 -7.57 -31.41
N GLU A 61 4.98 -7.32 -31.70
CA GLU A 61 4.27 -6.14 -31.19
C GLU A 61 4.70 -6.01 -29.72
N THR A 62 5.24 -4.85 -29.36
CA THR A 62 5.54 -4.55 -27.95
C THR A 62 4.24 -4.70 -27.20
N SER A 63 4.15 -5.75 -26.35
CA SER A 63 2.92 -6.05 -25.64
C SER A 63 2.55 -4.82 -24.80
N ARG A 64 1.31 -4.36 -24.94
CA ARG A 64 0.81 -3.19 -24.22
C ARG A 64 0.88 -3.48 -22.73
N THR A 65 1.32 -2.51 -21.96
CA THR A 65 1.36 -2.57 -20.51
C THR A 65 0.40 -1.56 -19.89
N PHE A 66 -0.11 -1.89 -18.71
CA PHE A 66 -0.86 -0.98 -17.86
C PHE A 66 -0.20 -0.97 -16.48
N ARG A 67 0.13 0.22 -15.98
CA ARG A 67 0.92 0.41 -14.79
C ARG A 67 0.13 1.15 -13.73
N ILE A 68 0.16 0.64 -12.53
CA ILE A 68 -0.54 1.21 -11.38
C ILE A 68 0.48 1.56 -10.33
N TRP A 69 0.58 2.82 -9.97
CA TRP A 69 1.31 3.26 -8.80
C TRP A 69 0.41 3.13 -7.57
N VAL A 70 0.86 2.42 -6.53
CA VAL A 70 0.10 2.23 -5.29
C VAL A 70 0.88 2.83 -4.12
N PHE A 71 0.24 3.73 -3.40
CA PHE A 71 0.80 4.39 -2.22
C PHE A 71 -0.26 4.58 -1.14
N SER A 72 0.15 5.02 0.05
CA SER A 72 -0.73 5.21 1.20
C SER A 72 -0.01 6.00 2.31
N ASP A 73 -0.73 6.31 3.39
CA ASP A 73 -0.18 6.78 4.66
C ASP A 73 0.80 7.95 4.49
N ALA A 74 0.35 9.00 3.81
CA ALA A 74 1.15 10.20 3.61
C ALA A 74 1.27 11.02 4.91
N HIS A 75 0.26 10.96 5.78
CA HIS A 75 0.23 11.62 7.09
C HIS A 75 0.70 13.08 7.04
N VAL A 76 0.14 13.84 6.10
CA VAL A 76 0.64 15.17 5.70
C VAL A 76 0.77 16.13 6.88
N GLY A 77 -0.20 16.17 7.80
CA GLY A 77 -0.14 17.06 8.94
C GLY A 77 1.02 16.73 9.91
N THR A 78 1.30 15.46 10.15
CA THR A 78 2.43 15.04 10.97
C THR A 78 3.76 15.34 10.26
N ASP A 79 3.82 15.05 8.98
CA ASP A 79 5.00 15.28 8.14
C ASP A 79 5.36 16.77 8.07
N LYS A 80 4.35 17.61 7.87
CA LYS A 80 4.48 19.08 7.85
C LYS A 80 4.98 19.66 9.17
N LYS A 81 4.51 19.17 10.31
CA LYS A 81 4.99 19.56 11.65
C LYS A 81 6.50 19.30 11.82
N GLN A 82 7.05 18.40 11.02
CA GLN A 82 8.48 18.06 11.00
C GLN A 82 9.25 18.69 9.84
N GLY A 83 8.62 19.63 9.13
CA GLY A 83 9.25 20.34 8.01
C GLY A 83 9.46 19.50 6.76
N ARG A 84 8.61 18.49 6.53
CA ARG A 84 8.68 17.58 5.39
C ARG A 84 7.44 17.69 4.50
N GLU A 85 7.57 17.19 3.28
CA GLU A 85 6.47 17.12 2.29
C GLU A 85 6.56 15.79 1.55
N SER A 86 6.50 14.67 2.28
CA SER A 86 6.73 13.33 1.72
C SER A 86 5.75 12.97 0.60
N LEU A 87 4.49 13.42 0.66
CA LEU A 87 3.55 13.26 -0.44
C LEU A 87 4.03 13.98 -1.71
N ALA A 88 4.35 15.28 -1.61
CA ALA A 88 4.84 16.05 -2.74
C ALA A 88 6.16 15.50 -3.31
N ASP A 89 7.05 15.02 -2.44
CA ASP A 89 8.31 14.42 -2.87
C ASP A 89 8.07 13.08 -3.60
N ALA A 90 7.17 12.24 -3.10
CA ALA A 90 6.79 11.00 -3.77
C ALA A 90 6.14 11.26 -5.14
N LEU A 91 5.25 12.25 -5.24
CA LEU A 91 4.64 12.68 -6.49
C LEU A 91 5.70 13.14 -7.51
N ARG A 92 6.64 14.02 -7.11
CA ARG A 92 7.73 14.47 -8.00
C ARG A 92 8.61 13.30 -8.44
N GLN A 93 8.93 12.39 -7.54
CA GLN A 93 9.77 11.23 -7.84
C GLN A 93 9.07 10.26 -8.78
N SER A 94 7.76 10.03 -8.61
CA SER A 94 6.97 9.16 -9.48
C SER A 94 6.92 9.64 -10.93
N GLU A 95 7.14 10.93 -11.16
CA GLU A 95 7.17 11.53 -12.50
C GLU A 95 8.57 11.73 -13.08
N SER A 96 9.62 11.63 -12.25
CA SER A 96 10.99 11.98 -12.66
C SER A 96 11.99 10.84 -12.52
N ALA A 97 11.73 9.84 -11.67
CA ALA A 97 12.66 8.75 -11.47
C ALA A 97 12.69 7.80 -12.68
N PRO A 98 13.89 7.34 -13.08
CA PRO A 98 14.02 6.41 -14.21
C PRO A 98 13.19 5.13 -14.03
N GLY A 99 12.40 4.79 -15.02
CA GLY A 99 11.53 3.60 -14.99
C GLY A 99 10.28 3.74 -14.11
N PHE A 100 10.08 4.86 -13.45
CA PHE A 100 8.86 5.17 -12.74
C PHE A 100 7.88 5.83 -13.71
N ASP A 101 7.05 5.03 -14.31
CA ASP A 101 6.01 5.43 -15.26
C ASP A 101 4.73 4.72 -14.91
N TRP A 102 3.62 5.45 -14.82
CA TRP A 102 2.34 4.92 -14.37
C TRP A 102 1.18 5.53 -15.17
N ASP A 103 0.11 4.77 -15.33
CA ASP A 103 -1.11 5.18 -16.04
C ASP A 103 -2.16 5.72 -15.08
N ILE A 104 -2.28 5.09 -13.90
CA ILE A 104 -3.11 5.56 -12.78
C ILE A 104 -2.38 5.32 -11.47
N ALA A 105 -2.84 5.99 -10.43
CA ALA A 105 -2.41 5.69 -9.07
C ALA A 105 -3.59 5.31 -8.16
N LEU A 106 -3.29 4.53 -7.12
CA LEU A 106 -4.22 4.23 -6.03
C LEU A 106 -3.62 4.75 -4.72
N ASP A 107 -4.36 5.63 -4.08
CA ASP A 107 -4.13 6.05 -2.70
C ASP A 107 -4.97 5.18 -1.76
N LEU A 108 -4.32 4.50 -0.83
CA LEU A 108 -4.98 3.60 0.09
C LEU A 108 -5.26 4.24 1.47
N GLY A 109 -5.35 5.57 1.52
CA GLY A 109 -5.81 6.30 2.70
C GLY A 109 -4.72 6.77 3.65
N ASP A 110 -5.15 7.31 4.78
CA ASP A 110 -4.33 7.99 5.78
C ASP A 110 -3.52 9.15 5.20
N MET A 111 -4.22 10.00 4.44
CA MET A 111 -3.69 11.28 4.02
C MET A 111 -3.48 12.22 5.20
N SER A 112 -4.39 12.19 6.18
CA SER A 112 -4.22 12.94 7.42
C SER A 112 -3.17 12.31 8.34
N GLY A 113 -2.40 13.17 9.03
CA GLY A 113 -1.47 12.77 10.09
C GLY A 113 -2.00 13.03 11.51
N GLU A 114 -3.23 13.49 11.66
CA GLU A 114 -3.79 13.82 12.96
C GLU A 114 -4.25 12.58 13.74
N GLN A 115 -3.96 12.57 15.06
CA GLN A 115 -4.47 11.53 15.95
C GLN A 115 -5.94 11.79 16.33
N GLY A 116 -6.38 13.03 16.26
CA GLY A 116 -7.77 13.44 16.39
C GLY A 116 -8.42 13.72 15.04
N THR A 117 -9.52 14.47 15.03
CA THR A 117 -10.15 14.93 13.80
C THR A 117 -9.23 15.92 13.07
N PRO A 118 -8.88 15.68 11.81
CA PRO A 118 -8.07 16.59 11.02
C PRO A 118 -8.81 17.92 10.78
N LYS A 119 -8.06 18.96 10.44
CA LYS A 119 -8.57 20.31 10.23
C LYS A 119 -8.34 20.77 8.81
N ASP A 120 -9.09 21.79 8.39
CA ASP A 120 -9.03 22.36 7.05
C ASP A 120 -7.60 22.75 6.58
N PRO A 121 -6.74 23.37 7.41
CA PRO A 121 -5.37 23.69 6.95
C PRO A 121 -4.54 22.48 6.54
N GLU A 122 -4.83 21.28 7.07
CA GLU A 122 -4.19 20.06 6.61
C GLU A 122 -4.75 19.61 5.25
N GLY A 123 -6.05 19.73 5.06
CA GLY A 123 -6.69 19.44 3.77
C GLY A 123 -6.19 20.38 2.67
N GLU A 124 -6.10 21.67 2.95
CA GLU A 124 -5.53 22.67 2.03
C GLU A 124 -4.07 22.31 1.66
N GLU A 125 -3.30 21.86 2.63
CA GLU A 125 -1.92 21.44 2.40
C GLU A 125 -1.84 20.17 1.53
N ILE A 126 -2.74 19.22 1.70
CA ILE A 126 -2.82 18.01 0.85
C ILE A 126 -3.12 18.43 -0.59
N VAL A 127 -4.12 19.27 -0.81
CA VAL A 127 -4.45 19.78 -2.15
C VAL A 127 -3.26 20.51 -2.77
N ARG A 128 -2.56 21.34 -1.99
CA ARG A 128 -1.33 22.01 -2.45
C ARG A 128 -0.24 21.01 -2.86
N GLN A 129 -0.08 19.94 -2.09
CA GLN A 129 0.93 18.92 -2.40
C GLN A 129 0.58 18.12 -3.66
N PHE A 130 -0.68 17.77 -3.90
CA PHE A 130 -1.10 17.19 -5.18
C PHE A 130 -0.84 18.12 -6.37
N GLY A 131 -0.89 19.43 -6.16
CA GLY A 131 -0.59 20.43 -7.18
C GLY A 131 0.86 20.43 -7.72
N VAL A 132 1.76 19.55 -7.23
CA VAL A 132 3.12 19.41 -7.79
C VAL A 132 3.17 18.51 -9.03
N LEU A 133 2.12 17.76 -9.32
CA LEU A 133 1.99 16.94 -10.53
C LEU A 133 2.18 17.80 -11.79
N LYS A 134 2.87 17.26 -12.78
CA LYS A 134 3.18 17.94 -14.06
C LYS A 134 2.77 17.14 -15.28
N ARG A 135 2.90 15.83 -15.25
CA ARG A 135 2.58 14.93 -16.35
C ARG A 135 1.22 14.28 -16.16
N HIS A 136 0.86 14.03 -14.91
CA HIS A 136 -0.41 13.44 -14.51
C HIS A 136 -1.31 14.51 -13.90
N HIS A 137 -2.58 14.17 -13.79
CA HIS A 137 -3.61 15.00 -13.16
C HIS A 137 -4.04 14.38 -11.83
N ARG A 138 -4.68 15.19 -10.99
CA ARG A 138 -5.23 14.72 -9.72
C ARG A 138 -6.23 13.57 -9.93
N GLU A 139 -6.97 13.63 -11.02
CA GLU A 139 -7.99 12.66 -11.40
C GLU A 139 -7.42 11.33 -11.93
N ASP A 140 -6.11 11.23 -12.19
CA ASP A 140 -5.44 9.95 -12.47
C ASP A 140 -5.23 9.13 -11.20
N ILE A 141 -5.52 9.71 -10.02
CA ILE A 141 -5.38 9.10 -8.70
C ILE A 141 -6.76 8.75 -8.15
N TYR A 142 -6.94 7.51 -7.72
CA TYR A 142 -8.16 6.96 -7.14
C TYR A 142 -7.93 6.71 -5.65
N ASP A 143 -8.76 7.28 -4.79
CA ASP A 143 -8.52 7.34 -3.36
C ASP A 143 -9.56 6.54 -2.57
N LEU A 144 -9.14 5.99 -1.46
CA LEU A 144 -10.00 5.51 -0.39
C LEU A 144 -9.55 6.07 0.95
N SER A 145 -10.46 6.17 1.93
CA SER A 145 -10.09 6.70 3.24
C SER A 145 -9.45 5.66 4.15
N GLY A 146 -8.52 6.13 4.99
CA GLY A 146 -7.95 5.39 6.10
C GLY A 146 -8.50 5.83 7.45
N ASN A 147 -7.93 5.30 8.53
CA ASN A 147 -8.45 5.56 9.88
C ASN A 147 -8.08 6.93 10.46
N HIS A 148 -7.13 7.63 9.88
CA HIS A 148 -6.81 9.00 10.27
C HIS A 148 -7.65 10.06 9.55
N ASP A 149 -8.33 9.70 8.45
CA ASP A 149 -9.12 10.60 7.59
C ASP A 149 -10.55 10.84 8.12
N ARG A 150 -10.70 11.00 9.41
CA ARG A 150 -11.99 11.00 10.10
C ARG A 150 -12.60 12.40 10.26
N SER A 151 -13.89 12.41 10.56
CA SER A 151 -14.64 13.63 10.91
C SER A 151 -14.90 13.74 12.41
N GLY A 152 -15.32 14.93 12.86
CA GLY A 152 -15.82 15.15 14.20
C GLY A 152 -17.20 14.54 14.41
N LEU A 153 -17.61 14.39 15.68
CA LEU A 153 -18.91 13.77 16.05
C LEU A 153 -20.12 14.56 15.52
N ASP A 154 -19.98 15.87 15.38
CA ASP A 154 -21.05 16.77 14.92
C ASP A 154 -21.01 17.02 13.41
N GLU A 155 -20.11 16.33 12.68
CA GLU A 155 -19.94 16.46 11.25
C GLU A 155 -20.57 15.28 10.52
N PRO A 156 -20.93 15.42 9.24
CA PRO A 156 -21.29 14.29 8.39
C PRO A 156 -20.18 13.26 8.34
N GLN A 157 -20.55 12.01 8.17
CA GLN A 157 -19.60 10.90 8.07
C GLN A 157 -18.52 11.15 7.01
N ALA A 158 -17.26 10.95 7.38
CA ALA A 158 -16.08 11.20 6.55
C ALA A 158 -16.03 12.62 5.93
N TRP A 159 -16.68 13.63 6.58
CA TRP A 159 -16.81 14.97 6.01
C TRP A 159 -15.47 15.58 5.61
N TRP A 160 -14.48 15.59 6.51
CA TRP A 160 -13.18 16.16 6.22
C TRP A 160 -12.53 15.51 4.99
N TRP A 161 -12.55 14.19 4.91
CA TRP A 161 -11.98 13.44 3.80
C TRP A 161 -12.74 13.67 2.50
N ARG A 162 -14.07 13.61 2.53
CA ARG A 162 -14.92 13.91 1.38
C ARG A 162 -14.76 15.34 0.86
N LYS A 163 -14.43 16.27 1.74
CA LYS A 163 -14.20 17.67 1.40
C LYS A 163 -12.86 17.87 0.68
N TRP A 164 -11.80 17.25 1.14
CA TRP A 164 -10.44 17.58 0.72
C TRP A 164 -9.81 16.56 -0.24
N ILE A 165 -10.15 15.27 -0.11
CA ILE A 165 -9.65 14.20 -0.98
C ILE A 165 -10.64 13.93 -2.10
N ASP A 166 -11.91 13.74 -1.77
CA ASP A 166 -13.06 13.80 -2.66
C ASP A 166 -12.97 12.91 -3.91
N PRO A 167 -12.88 11.60 -3.77
CA PRO A 167 -12.66 10.70 -4.92
C PRO A 167 -13.79 10.74 -5.96
N THR A 168 -14.98 11.21 -5.56
CA THR A 168 -16.18 11.27 -6.39
C THR A 168 -16.51 12.67 -6.92
N GLY A 169 -15.69 13.67 -6.58
CA GLY A 169 -15.86 15.05 -7.05
C GLY A 169 -17.11 15.75 -6.52
N GLU A 170 -17.59 15.35 -5.33
CA GLU A 170 -18.78 15.96 -4.72
C GLU A 170 -18.51 17.39 -4.18
N HIS A 171 -17.25 17.72 -3.93
CA HIS A 171 -16.80 18.97 -3.29
C HIS A 171 -15.63 19.61 -4.04
N MET A 172 -15.72 19.66 -5.36
CA MET A 172 -14.70 20.20 -6.25
C MET A 172 -14.21 21.61 -5.88
N GLU A 173 -15.04 22.41 -5.22
CA GLU A 173 -14.67 23.74 -4.74
C GLU A 173 -13.57 23.73 -3.68
N PHE A 174 -13.35 22.61 -3.01
CA PHE A 174 -12.27 22.41 -2.02
C PHE A 174 -11.18 21.48 -2.54
N SER A 175 -11.57 20.32 -3.03
CA SER A 175 -10.67 19.25 -3.48
C SER A 175 -9.98 19.52 -4.81
N HIS A 176 -10.62 20.33 -5.67
CA HIS A 176 -10.29 20.53 -7.08
C HIS A 176 -10.41 19.25 -7.94
N VAL A 177 -11.04 18.19 -7.43
CA VAL A 177 -11.27 16.95 -8.18
C VAL A 177 -12.51 17.09 -9.05
N ASP A 178 -12.33 16.94 -10.35
CA ASP A 178 -13.42 16.85 -11.33
C ASP A 178 -13.60 15.39 -11.75
N ALA A 179 -14.53 14.69 -11.12
CA ALA A 179 -14.74 13.25 -11.37
C ALA A 179 -15.02 12.90 -12.83
N THR A 180 -15.45 13.86 -13.66
CA THR A 180 -15.67 13.64 -15.10
C THR A 180 -14.38 13.48 -15.89
N LYS A 181 -13.24 13.83 -15.28
CA LYS A 181 -11.91 13.71 -15.88
C LYS A 181 -11.17 12.44 -15.51
N HIS A 182 -11.71 11.63 -14.62
CA HIS A 182 -11.10 10.33 -14.35
C HIS A 182 -10.93 9.54 -15.65
N PRO A 183 -9.74 8.98 -15.94
CA PRO A 183 -9.50 8.21 -17.15
C PRO A 183 -10.40 6.98 -17.24
N PHE A 184 -10.83 6.45 -16.11
CA PHE A 184 -11.78 5.35 -15.99
C PHE A 184 -12.90 5.77 -15.04
N PRO A 185 -14.15 5.88 -15.56
CA PRO A 185 -15.27 6.37 -14.79
C PRO A 185 -15.53 5.56 -13.52
N ILE A 186 -15.81 6.27 -12.44
CA ILE A 186 -16.16 5.70 -11.14
C ILE A 186 -17.65 5.36 -11.10
N GLU A 187 -17.99 4.17 -10.62
CA GLU A 187 -19.35 3.73 -10.34
C GLU A 187 -19.51 3.45 -8.83
N GLY A 188 -20.25 4.29 -8.13
CA GLY A 188 -20.50 4.13 -6.69
C GLY A 188 -20.50 5.45 -5.93
N THR A 189 -20.02 5.41 -4.70
CA THR A 189 -19.98 6.53 -3.76
C THR A 189 -18.60 6.63 -3.12
N TRP A 190 -18.34 7.70 -2.37
CA TRP A 190 -17.12 7.85 -1.59
C TRP A 190 -16.82 6.66 -0.66
N GLU A 191 -17.84 5.98 -0.15
CA GLU A 191 -17.70 4.84 0.77
C GLU A 191 -17.21 3.57 0.05
N ARG A 192 -17.70 3.39 -1.18
CA ARG A 192 -17.37 2.24 -2.02
C ARG A 192 -17.64 2.57 -3.47
N TYR A 193 -16.71 2.24 -4.31
CA TYR A 193 -16.89 2.38 -5.75
C TYR A 193 -16.07 1.37 -6.53
N SER A 194 -16.40 1.23 -7.79
CA SER A 194 -15.65 0.43 -8.74
C SER A 194 -15.34 1.20 -10.00
N PHE A 195 -14.31 0.77 -10.69
CA PHE A 195 -13.97 1.19 -12.05
C PHE A 195 -13.29 0.04 -12.79
N ARG A 196 -13.15 0.18 -14.11
CA ARG A 196 -12.63 -0.89 -14.97
C ARG A 196 -11.55 -0.41 -15.91
N VAL A 197 -10.55 -1.29 -16.12
CA VAL A 197 -9.53 -1.15 -17.15
C VAL A 197 -9.43 -2.46 -17.91
N GLY A 198 -9.99 -2.53 -19.10
CA GLY A 198 -10.11 -3.80 -19.79
C GLY A 198 -10.90 -4.82 -18.96
N ASN A 199 -10.29 -5.98 -18.65
CA ASN A 199 -10.89 -6.97 -17.76
C ASN A 199 -10.45 -6.84 -16.29
N LEU A 200 -9.68 -5.80 -15.92
CA LEU A 200 -9.45 -5.48 -14.52
C LEU A 200 -10.70 -4.83 -13.93
N LEU A 201 -11.13 -5.29 -12.78
CA LEU A 201 -12.18 -4.69 -11.98
C LEU A 201 -11.60 -4.28 -10.63
N PHE A 202 -11.62 -2.99 -10.35
CA PHE A 202 -11.20 -2.41 -9.08
C PHE A 202 -12.41 -2.26 -8.16
N LEU A 203 -12.27 -2.73 -6.93
CA LEU A 203 -13.26 -2.60 -5.86
C LEU A 203 -12.62 -1.80 -4.73
N MET A 204 -12.90 -0.50 -4.70
CA MET A 204 -12.37 0.44 -3.73
C MET A 204 -13.32 0.55 -2.54
N MET A 205 -12.83 0.29 -1.35
CA MET A 205 -13.61 0.31 -0.10
C MET A 205 -12.94 1.23 0.91
N SER A 206 -13.58 2.34 1.23
CA SER A 206 -13.12 3.27 2.25
C SER A 206 -13.30 2.70 3.66
N ASP A 207 -12.34 3.01 4.55
CA ASP A 207 -12.57 2.90 5.99
C ASP A 207 -13.62 3.96 6.36
N ILE A 208 -14.75 3.53 6.91
CA ILE A 208 -15.82 4.49 7.22
C ILE A 208 -15.55 5.28 8.49
N ASN A 209 -14.69 4.78 9.36
CA ASN A 209 -14.24 5.48 10.57
C ASN A 209 -15.39 6.23 11.27
N GLU A 210 -16.48 5.54 11.50
CA GLU A 210 -17.74 6.12 11.88
C GLU A 210 -17.71 6.68 13.33
N PRO A 211 -18.07 7.96 13.56
CA PRO A 211 -18.02 8.58 14.88
C PRO A 211 -19.29 8.39 15.70
N THR A 212 -20.18 7.45 15.38
CA THR A 212 -21.48 7.30 16.04
C THR A 212 -21.40 6.98 17.54
N GLN A 213 -20.24 6.54 18.01
CA GLN A 213 -19.97 6.27 19.42
C GLN A 213 -18.57 6.78 19.78
N LYS A 214 -18.37 7.15 21.05
CA LYS A 214 -17.03 7.47 21.57
C LYS A 214 -16.23 6.19 21.79
N VAL A 215 -16.01 5.46 20.72
CA VAL A 215 -15.14 4.28 20.66
C VAL A 215 -13.95 4.60 19.76
N GLY A 216 -12.78 4.14 20.13
CA GLY A 216 -11.58 4.36 19.35
C GLY A 216 -10.67 5.44 19.91
N ARG A 217 -9.83 6.01 19.06
CA ARG A 217 -8.79 6.97 19.47
C ARG A 217 -9.39 8.34 19.75
N GLY A 218 -9.03 8.88 20.91
CA GLY A 218 -9.32 10.26 21.30
C GLY A 218 -10.72 10.52 21.84
N THR A 219 -10.93 11.77 22.20
CA THR A 219 -12.16 12.25 22.86
C THR A 219 -13.32 12.49 21.91
N LEU A 220 -13.05 12.59 20.62
CA LEU A 220 -14.05 12.89 19.60
C LEU A 220 -14.75 11.63 19.07
N GLY A 221 -14.39 10.45 19.57
CA GLY A 221 -14.98 9.20 19.11
C GLY A 221 -14.41 8.73 17.77
N GLY A 222 -15.17 7.93 17.09
CA GLY A 222 -14.75 7.22 15.87
C GLY A 222 -14.24 5.82 16.19
N ASN A 223 -14.34 4.94 15.24
CA ASN A 223 -13.79 3.61 15.36
C ASN A 223 -12.26 3.66 15.31
N PRO A 224 -11.57 2.66 15.89
CA PRO A 224 -10.12 2.59 15.80
C PRO A 224 -9.60 2.38 14.37
N GLY A 225 -10.47 2.17 13.41
CA GLY A 225 -10.17 1.87 12.03
C GLY A 225 -10.35 0.40 11.68
N GLY A 226 -10.18 0.08 10.41
CA GLY A 226 -10.44 -1.26 9.88
C GLY A 226 -11.94 -1.56 9.79
N VAL A 227 -12.76 -0.60 9.35
CA VAL A 227 -14.22 -0.67 9.38
C VAL A 227 -14.79 -0.47 7.99
N VAL A 228 -15.71 -1.35 7.61
CA VAL A 228 -16.62 -1.15 6.47
C VAL A 228 -18.06 -1.29 6.92
N SER A 229 -19.00 -0.66 6.20
CA SER A 229 -20.42 -0.91 6.43
C SER A 229 -20.83 -2.30 5.96
N GLY A 230 -21.90 -2.83 6.55
CA GLY A 230 -22.50 -4.07 6.07
C GLY A 230 -23.00 -3.98 4.63
N GLU A 231 -23.36 -2.78 4.18
CA GLU A 231 -23.67 -2.51 2.78
C GLU A 231 -22.46 -2.65 1.87
N THR A 232 -21.32 -2.08 2.26
CA THR A 232 -20.06 -2.22 1.52
C THR A 232 -19.65 -3.68 1.42
N PHE A 233 -19.72 -4.43 2.51
CA PHE A 233 -19.44 -5.87 2.49
C PHE A 233 -20.38 -6.63 1.53
N ARG A 234 -21.70 -6.39 1.59
CA ARG A 234 -22.66 -7.04 0.69
C ARG A 234 -22.44 -6.65 -0.77
N TRP A 235 -22.11 -5.38 -1.04
CA TRP A 235 -21.76 -4.89 -2.36
C TRP A 235 -20.51 -5.59 -2.88
N TRP A 236 -19.42 -5.63 -2.11
CA TRP A 236 -18.17 -6.30 -2.47
C TRP A 236 -18.40 -7.78 -2.81
N LYS A 237 -19.14 -8.49 -1.95
CA LYS A 237 -19.49 -9.90 -2.18
C LYS A 237 -20.25 -10.09 -3.50
N ARG A 238 -21.26 -9.28 -3.75
CA ARG A 238 -22.02 -9.32 -4.99
C ARG A 238 -21.12 -9.02 -6.21
N MET A 239 -20.27 -8.02 -6.13
CA MET A 239 -19.37 -7.66 -7.23
C MET A 239 -18.43 -8.80 -7.63
N ILE A 240 -17.87 -9.53 -6.69
CA ILE A 240 -17.02 -10.69 -7.00
C ILE A 240 -17.82 -11.87 -7.54
N GLU A 241 -19.06 -12.09 -7.08
CA GLU A 241 -19.93 -13.15 -7.56
C GLU A 241 -20.39 -12.92 -9.01
N GLU A 242 -20.71 -11.67 -9.37
CA GLU A 242 -21.21 -11.27 -10.69
C GLU A 242 -20.10 -11.10 -11.72
N ASN A 243 -18.84 -10.92 -11.32
CA ASN A 243 -17.73 -10.59 -12.19
C ASN A 243 -16.62 -11.65 -12.26
N ARG A 244 -16.99 -12.92 -12.24
CA ARG A 244 -16.04 -14.06 -12.21
C ARG A 244 -15.10 -14.13 -13.43
N SER A 245 -15.45 -13.48 -14.54
CA SER A 245 -14.59 -13.38 -15.72
C SER A 245 -13.54 -12.27 -15.65
N SER A 246 -13.65 -11.38 -14.68
CA SER A 246 -12.71 -10.26 -14.49
C SER A 246 -11.52 -10.70 -13.62
N VAL A 247 -10.38 -10.03 -13.80
CA VAL A 247 -9.30 -9.97 -12.82
C VAL A 247 -9.73 -8.97 -11.75
N ILE A 248 -9.91 -9.40 -10.52
CA ILE A 248 -10.48 -8.57 -9.46
C ILE A 248 -9.41 -8.09 -8.50
N ILE A 249 -9.35 -6.77 -8.33
CA ILE A 249 -8.48 -6.07 -7.38
C ILE A 249 -9.36 -5.42 -6.33
N SER A 250 -9.29 -5.92 -5.10
CA SER A 250 -9.94 -5.32 -3.94
C SER A 250 -8.95 -4.41 -3.22
N ALA A 251 -9.36 -3.23 -2.81
CA ALA A 251 -8.54 -2.29 -2.06
C ALA A 251 -9.29 -1.79 -0.83
N HIS A 252 -8.61 -1.76 0.29
CA HIS A 252 -9.02 -1.17 1.56
C HIS A 252 -7.77 -0.72 2.30
N HIS A 253 -7.87 0.30 3.15
CA HIS A 253 -6.72 0.75 3.93
C HIS A 253 -6.06 -0.39 4.72
N TYR A 254 -6.85 -1.29 5.28
CA TYR A 254 -6.37 -2.47 5.99
C TYR A 254 -6.34 -3.72 5.10
N VAL A 255 -5.37 -4.58 5.34
CA VAL A 255 -5.39 -5.96 4.85
C VAL A 255 -6.28 -6.84 5.75
N LEU A 256 -6.46 -8.10 5.41
CA LEU A 256 -7.16 -9.06 6.27
C LEU A 256 -6.21 -9.70 7.29
N LYS A 257 -6.80 -10.25 8.35
CA LYS A 257 -6.06 -10.88 9.44
C LYS A 257 -5.10 -11.95 8.95
N ASP A 258 -3.88 -11.92 9.47
CA ASP A 258 -2.82 -12.90 9.19
C ASP A 258 -2.52 -13.10 7.69
N THR A 259 -2.72 -12.07 6.87
CA THR A 259 -2.45 -12.16 5.42
C THR A 259 -1.10 -11.61 5.01
N THR A 260 -0.57 -10.59 5.71
CA THR A 260 0.73 -9.98 5.39
C THR A 260 1.52 -9.70 6.66
N VAL A 261 2.68 -9.08 6.52
CA VAL A 261 3.47 -8.57 7.63
C VAL A 261 2.60 -7.68 8.54
N ALA A 262 2.76 -7.85 9.85
CA ALA A 262 2.10 -7.03 10.87
C ALA A 262 0.56 -6.92 10.77
N SER A 263 -0.12 -7.94 10.25
CA SER A 263 -1.59 -7.99 10.13
C SER A 263 -2.28 -8.86 11.18
N GLY A 264 -1.63 -9.11 12.31
CA GLY A 264 -2.23 -9.86 13.43
C GLY A 264 -3.10 -9.00 14.36
N GLU A 265 -3.73 -9.64 15.33
CA GLU A 265 -4.52 -8.97 16.37
C GLU A 265 -3.63 -8.15 17.30
N TRP A 266 -3.67 -6.86 17.14
CA TRP A 266 -2.73 -6.00 17.80
C TRP A 266 -3.33 -4.70 18.30
N GLU A 267 -4.07 -4.03 17.48
CA GLU A 267 -4.63 -2.71 17.76
C GLU A 267 -6.14 -2.71 17.51
N GLY A 268 -6.85 -1.88 18.23
CA GLY A 268 -8.26 -1.68 18.00
C GLY A 268 -9.11 -1.76 19.27
N MET A 269 -10.38 -1.94 19.08
CA MET A 269 -11.37 -2.11 20.13
C MET A 269 -11.85 -3.56 20.14
N GLN A 270 -12.01 -4.12 21.33
CA GLN A 270 -12.66 -5.41 21.51
C GLN A 270 -13.75 -5.29 22.57
N ARG A 271 -14.69 -6.22 22.55
CA ARG A 271 -15.64 -6.35 23.65
C ARG A 271 -15.03 -7.22 24.73
N ASP A 272 -15.17 -6.77 25.99
CA ASP A 272 -14.88 -7.60 27.14
C ASP A 272 -15.97 -8.66 27.39
N GLU A 273 -15.78 -9.50 28.38
CA GLU A 273 -16.73 -10.54 28.77
C GLU A 273 -18.12 -10.00 29.14
N LYS A 274 -18.23 -8.72 29.46
CA LYS A 274 -19.48 -8.03 29.77
C LYS A 274 -20.10 -7.34 28.57
N GLY A 275 -19.46 -7.45 27.39
CA GLY A 275 -19.89 -6.80 26.15
C GLY A 275 -19.56 -5.33 26.06
N ALA A 276 -18.76 -4.78 26.99
CA ALA A 276 -18.31 -3.40 26.95
C ALA A 276 -17.08 -3.24 26.04
N TRP A 277 -17.03 -2.13 25.31
CA TRP A 277 -15.91 -1.78 24.47
C TRP A 277 -14.69 -1.44 25.28
N GLN A 278 -13.58 -2.12 25.03
CA GLN A 278 -12.29 -1.87 25.64
C GLN A 278 -11.25 -1.59 24.55
N PRO A 279 -10.44 -0.54 24.72
CA PRO A 279 -9.32 -0.32 23.84
C PRO A 279 -8.30 -1.44 24.02
N ARG A 280 -7.96 -2.10 22.95
CA ARG A 280 -6.82 -3.01 22.89
C ARG A 280 -5.66 -2.25 22.27
N TYR A 281 -5.03 -1.42 23.10
CA TYR A 281 -3.87 -0.70 22.64
C TYR A 281 -2.67 -1.63 22.55
N HIS A 282 -2.04 -1.54 21.41
CA HIS A 282 -0.71 -2.02 21.23
C HIS A 282 0.23 -1.39 22.25
N GLY A 283 0.65 -2.16 23.20
CA GLY A 283 1.95 -1.92 23.77
C GLY A 283 2.98 -2.52 22.84
N TYR A 284 4.14 -1.98 22.77
CA TYR A 284 5.24 -2.68 22.16
C TYR A 284 5.54 -3.94 22.94
N PHE A 285 5.70 -5.05 22.27
CA PHE A 285 6.19 -6.25 22.96
C PHE A 285 7.56 -5.97 23.56
N PRO A 286 7.93 -6.60 24.68
CA PRO A 286 9.20 -6.36 25.34
C PRO A 286 10.42 -6.47 24.42
N GLN A 287 10.30 -7.20 23.32
CA GLN A 287 11.32 -7.38 22.29
C GLN A 287 11.30 -6.30 21.22
N GLY A 288 10.47 -5.28 21.37
CA GLY A 288 10.36 -4.20 20.40
C GLY A 288 9.72 -4.61 19.06
N THR A 289 9.12 -5.78 18.98
CA THR A 289 8.56 -6.32 17.74
C THR A 289 7.05 -6.18 17.74
N PRO A 290 6.44 -5.35 16.89
CA PRO A 290 5.01 -5.35 16.69
C PRO A 290 4.63 -6.67 16.05
N GLN A 291 3.84 -7.47 16.74
CA GLN A 291 3.40 -8.77 16.21
C GLN A 291 2.19 -8.67 15.31
N GLY A 292 1.60 -7.51 15.26
CA GLY A 292 0.48 -7.23 14.41
C GLY A 292 0.13 -5.78 14.58
N ALA A 293 -0.25 -5.21 13.56
CA ALA A 293 -0.97 -4.01 13.66
C ALA A 293 -2.27 -4.27 13.01
N SER A 294 -3.16 -3.96 12.94
CA SER A 294 -4.52 -4.04 12.57
C SER A 294 -4.77 -4.62 11.20
N PHE A 295 -5.85 -5.22 11.09
CA PHE A 295 -6.46 -5.74 9.88
C PHE A 295 -7.88 -5.17 9.78
N LEU A 296 -8.56 -5.38 8.68
CA LEU A 296 -9.98 -5.07 8.56
C LEU A 296 -10.74 -5.87 9.61
N TYR A 297 -11.24 -5.18 10.61
CA TYR A 297 -11.69 -5.75 11.88
C TYR A 297 -13.21 -5.76 12.05
N TRP A 298 -13.87 -4.79 11.44
CA TRP A 298 -15.28 -4.52 11.67
C TRP A 298 -16.09 -4.54 10.39
N VAL A 299 -17.25 -5.16 10.46
CA VAL A 299 -18.34 -4.95 9.51
C VAL A 299 -19.49 -4.33 10.28
N ASP A 300 -19.90 -3.14 9.90
CA ASP A 300 -20.71 -2.25 10.73
C ASP A 300 -20.02 -2.01 12.09
N SER A 301 -20.73 -1.86 13.15
CA SER A 301 -20.19 -1.73 14.51
C SER A 301 -19.95 -3.09 15.20
N LYS A 302 -19.84 -4.17 14.43
CA LYS A 302 -19.65 -5.53 14.96
C LYS A 302 -18.25 -6.02 14.63
N GLN A 303 -17.59 -6.61 15.60
CA GLN A 303 -16.36 -7.34 15.39
C GLN A 303 -16.66 -8.59 14.55
N ASP A 304 -16.40 -8.50 13.25
CA ASP A 304 -16.71 -9.54 12.28
C ASP A 304 -15.58 -9.66 11.23
N SER A 305 -14.35 -9.76 11.72
CA SER A 305 -13.13 -9.86 10.90
C SER A 305 -13.12 -11.08 9.97
N GLY A 306 -13.91 -12.11 10.31
CA GLY A 306 -13.99 -13.34 9.53
C GLY A 306 -14.91 -13.28 8.32
N SER A 307 -15.72 -12.22 8.15
CA SER A 307 -16.71 -12.17 7.05
C SER A 307 -16.06 -12.24 5.68
N PHE A 308 -15.07 -11.39 5.41
CA PHE A 308 -14.31 -11.39 4.14
C PHE A 308 -13.53 -12.68 3.96
N GLU A 309 -12.84 -13.14 5.00
CA GLU A 309 -12.06 -14.38 4.99
C GLU A 309 -12.91 -15.59 4.64
N SER A 310 -14.11 -15.67 5.22
CA SER A 310 -15.05 -16.77 4.96
C SER A 310 -15.49 -16.81 3.50
N VAL A 311 -15.74 -15.66 2.87
CA VAL A 311 -16.10 -15.58 1.45
C VAL A 311 -14.92 -16.02 0.56
N LEU A 312 -13.71 -15.53 0.84
CA LEU A 312 -12.52 -15.88 0.06
C LEU A 312 -12.14 -17.35 0.22
N ALA A 313 -12.29 -17.91 1.42
CA ALA A 313 -12.03 -19.33 1.68
C ALA A 313 -13.05 -20.24 0.98
N ALA A 314 -14.32 -19.83 0.93
CA ALA A 314 -15.37 -20.56 0.23
C ALA A 314 -15.27 -20.49 -1.30
N ALA A 315 -14.66 -19.43 -1.83
CA ALA A 315 -14.47 -19.19 -3.26
C ALA A 315 -13.03 -18.77 -3.57
N PRO A 316 -12.04 -19.69 -3.49
CA PRO A 316 -10.65 -19.36 -3.76
C PRO A 316 -10.45 -18.78 -5.16
N SER A 317 -9.55 -17.81 -5.28
CA SER A 317 -9.28 -17.05 -6.52
C SER A 317 -10.47 -16.24 -7.05
N SER A 318 -11.45 -15.95 -6.22
CA SER A 318 -12.53 -14.99 -6.58
C SER A 318 -12.05 -13.53 -6.56
N VAL A 319 -10.94 -13.26 -5.89
CA VAL A 319 -10.16 -12.01 -5.92
C VAL A 319 -8.73 -12.37 -6.31
N ASP A 320 -8.11 -11.59 -7.17
CA ASP A 320 -6.71 -11.78 -7.59
C ASP A 320 -5.75 -11.05 -6.68
N LEU A 321 -6.03 -9.76 -6.39
CA LEU A 321 -5.22 -8.91 -5.52
C LEU A 321 -6.07 -8.28 -4.42
N TRP A 322 -5.52 -8.24 -3.22
CA TRP A 322 -5.99 -7.37 -2.13
C TRP A 322 -4.88 -6.39 -1.79
N LEU A 323 -5.14 -5.11 -1.99
CA LEU A 323 -4.22 -4.03 -1.68
C LEU A 323 -4.61 -3.39 -0.36
N GLY A 324 -3.64 -3.22 0.52
CA GLY A 324 -3.81 -2.54 1.79
C GLY A 324 -2.50 -1.94 2.30
N ALA A 325 -2.55 -1.24 3.41
CA ALA A 325 -1.45 -0.46 3.96
C ALA A 325 -1.46 -0.42 5.49
N HIS A 326 -1.59 0.75 6.11
CA HIS A 326 -1.73 1.00 7.55
C HIS A 326 -0.52 0.62 8.40
N THR A 327 0.20 -0.44 8.07
CA THR A 327 1.32 -0.93 8.88
C THR A 327 2.63 -0.34 8.38
N HIS A 328 3.16 0.62 9.12
CA HIS A 328 4.38 1.35 8.76
C HIS A 328 5.62 0.54 9.12
N THR A 329 5.90 -0.46 8.32
CA THR A 329 7.03 -1.39 8.50
C THR A 329 8.17 -1.06 7.54
N THR A 330 9.35 -1.66 7.77
CA THR A 330 10.45 -1.58 6.79
C THR A 330 10.25 -2.60 5.65
N PRO A 331 10.89 -2.43 4.49
CA PRO A 331 10.71 -3.36 3.37
C PRO A 331 11.05 -4.82 3.66
N ASP A 332 11.92 -5.07 4.63
CA ASP A 332 12.42 -6.39 5.00
C ASP A 332 11.74 -6.98 6.24
N ASP A 333 10.80 -6.27 6.84
CA ASP A 333 10.09 -6.77 8.03
C ASP A 333 9.29 -8.02 7.71
N THR A 334 9.28 -8.94 8.67
CA THR A 334 8.58 -10.24 8.57
C THR A 334 7.77 -10.54 9.82
N TYR A 335 7.19 -9.53 10.44
CA TYR A 335 6.38 -9.70 11.65
C TYR A 335 5.18 -10.61 11.40
N GLY A 336 4.97 -11.53 12.33
CA GLY A 336 3.99 -12.61 12.15
C GLY A 336 4.46 -13.71 11.19
N GLY A 337 5.75 -13.73 10.81
CA GLY A 337 6.33 -14.72 9.89
C GLY A 337 5.91 -14.52 8.44
N LYS A 338 5.51 -13.29 8.07
CA LYS A 338 4.98 -12.94 6.73
C LYS A 338 5.71 -11.74 6.15
N SER A 339 5.76 -11.69 4.84
CA SER A 339 6.28 -10.56 4.06
C SER A 339 5.17 -9.57 3.69
N HIS A 340 5.51 -8.55 2.93
CA HIS A 340 4.57 -7.56 2.42
C HIS A 340 3.69 -8.09 1.28
N VAL A 341 4.11 -9.17 0.62
CA VAL A 341 3.39 -9.79 -0.49
C VAL A 341 3.22 -11.27 -0.19
N GLU A 342 2.00 -11.67 0.10
CA GLU A 342 1.66 -13.03 0.52
C GLU A 342 0.45 -13.55 -0.24
N ARG A 343 0.34 -14.87 -0.37
CA ARG A 343 -0.78 -15.52 -1.05
C ARG A 343 -1.61 -16.35 -0.09
N ARG A 344 -2.92 -16.09 -0.07
CA ARG A 344 -3.89 -16.83 0.74
C ARG A 344 -5.22 -16.93 -0.02
N TRP A 345 -5.92 -18.04 0.09
CA TRP A 345 -7.21 -18.28 -0.61
C TRP A 345 -7.18 -18.02 -2.12
N GLY A 346 -6.03 -18.18 -2.75
CA GLY A 346 -5.83 -17.89 -4.16
C GLY A 346 -5.69 -16.41 -4.51
N ALA A 347 -5.88 -15.49 -3.57
CA ALA A 347 -5.62 -14.05 -3.71
C ALA A 347 -4.19 -13.72 -3.24
N THR A 348 -3.57 -12.72 -3.86
CA THR A 348 -2.32 -12.13 -3.38
C THR A 348 -2.63 -10.86 -2.61
N PHE A 349 -2.18 -10.80 -1.37
CA PHE A 349 -2.28 -9.64 -0.49
C PHE A 349 -1.00 -8.83 -0.58
N ILE A 350 -1.13 -7.54 -0.80
CA ILE A 350 0.00 -6.59 -0.83
C ILE A 350 -0.22 -5.55 0.26
N ASN A 351 0.69 -5.50 1.23
CA ASN A 351 0.79 -4.42 2.18
C ASN A 351 1.79 -3.39 1.65
N VAL A 352 1.28 -2.26 1.18
CA VAL A 352 2.12 -1.25 0.52
C VAL A 352 2.92 -0.42 1.52
N ALA A 353 2.61 -0.52 2.82
CA ALA A 353 3.08 0.36 3.89
C ALA A 353 2.76 1.84 3.57
N GLY A 354 3.66 2.79 3.80
CA GLY A 354 3.28 4.19 3.67
C GLY A 354 4.40 5.11 3.21
N LEU A 355 4.02 6.34 2.91
CA LEU A 355 4.93 7.44 2.58
C LEU A 355 5.44 8.15 3.84
N THR A 356 4.82 7.95 4.99
CA THR A 356 5.23 8.57 6.25
C THR A 356 6.52 7.97 6.82
N ARG A 357 7.19 8.76 7.66
CA ARG A 357 8.32 8.32 8.50
C ARG A 357 7.90 8.02 9.94
N TYR A 358 6.62 8.17 10.26
CA TYR A 358 6.11 8.11 11.64
C TYR A 358 5.24 6.89 11.89
N HIS A 359 4.84 6.77 13.13
CA HIS A 359 3.91 5.73 13.61
C HIS A 359 4.42 4.29 13.42
N SER A 360 5.72 4.13 13.19
CA SER A 360 6.36 2.81 13.12
C SER A 360 6.91 2.36 14.45
N VAL A 361 7.17 1.07 14.58
CA VAL A 361 7.69 0.46 15.79
C VAL A 361 8.75 -0.56 15.47
N PRO A 362 9.82 -0.62 16.27
CA PRO A 362 10.49 0.47 16.96
C PRO A 362 11.37 1.20 15.97
N GLY A 363 11.21 2.47 15.78
CA GLY A 363 12.11 3.25 14.93
C GLY A 363 11.44 3.86 13.74
N THR A 364 11.97 3.71 12.56
CA THR A 364 11.59 4.50 11.40
C THR A 364 10.77 3.71 10.41
N ALA A 365 9.57 4.20 10.10
CA ALA A 365 8.90 3.85 8.86
C ALA A 365 9.78 4.27 7.67
N VAL A 366 9.77 3.45 6.63
CA VAL A 366 10.53 3.72 5.41
C VAL A 366 9.56 4.16 4.32
N PRO A 367 9.56 5.46 3.94
CA PRO A 367 8.75 5.96 2.86
C PRO A 367 8.92 5.15 1.59
N ARG A 368 7.87 4.48 1.14
CA ARG A 368 7.87 3.64 -0.05
C ARG A 368 6.50 3.52 -0.69
N SER A 369 6.52 3.10 -1.93
CA SER A 369 5.34 2.79 -2.73
C SER A 369 5.61 1.61 -3.65
N TRP A 370 4.60 1.17 -4.38
CA TRP A 370 4.70 0.03 -5.29
C TRP A 370 4.23 0.40 -6.69
N LEU A 371 4.92 -0.12 -7.70
CA LEU A 371 4.50 -0.07 -9.09
C LEU A 371 4.10 -1.46 -9.55
N LEU A 372 2.84 -1.63 -9.90
CA LEU A 372 2.29 -2.87 -10.46
C LEU A 372 2.21 -2.74 -11.97
N THR A 373 2.83 -3.66 -12.71
CA THR A 373 2.81 -3.65 -14.19
C THR A 373 2.07 -4.87 -14.70
N PHE A 374 0.95 -4.63 -15.37
CA PHE A 374 0.14 -5.62 -16.05
C PHE A 374 0.51 -5.62 -17.54
N THR A 375 0.72 -6.79 -18.10
CA THR A 375 1.03 -6.95 -19.54
C THR A 375 -0.15 -7.61 -20.25
N ASP A 376 -0.62 -6.99 -21.34
CA ASP A 376 -1.76 -7.48 -22.13
C ASP A 376 -1.49 -8.93 -22.59
N GLY A 377 -2.42 -9.82 -22.30
CA GLY A 377 -2.31 -11.25 -22.56
C GLY A 377 -1.57 -12.07 -21.51
N SER A 378 -0.93 -11.45 -20.52
CA SER A 378 -0.23 -12.13 -19.43
C SER A 378 -1.13 -12.35 -18.21
N ASP A 379 -0.94 -13.48 -17.54
CA ASP A 379 -1.50 -13.77 -16.21
C ASP A 379 -0.48 -13.53 -15.09
N GLU A 380 0.57 -12.75 -15.38
CA GLU A 380 1.57 -12.32 -14.42
C GLU A 380 1.59 -10.80 -14.29
N VAL A 381 1.76 -10.33 -13.07
CA VAL A 381 1.95 -8.92 -12.71
C VAL A 381 3.30 -8.76 -12.05
N SER A 382 4.11 -7.82 -12.55
CA SER A 382 5.32 -7.41 -11.85
C SER A 382 4.98 -6.38 -10.78
N ALA A 383 5.46 -6.59 -9.57
CA ALA A 383 5.33 -5.67 -8.45
C ALA A 383 6.72 -5.20 -8.03
N HIS A 384 7.00 -3.92 -8.21
CA HIS A 384 8.28 -3.30 -7.88
C HIS A 384 8.12 -2.30 -6.75
N CYS A 385 8.98 -2.42 -5.74
CA CYS A 385 9.02 -1.51 -4.60
C CYS A 385 9.97 -0.34 -4.88
N TYR A 386 9.50 0.88 -4.61
CA TYR A 386 10.31 2.09 -4.72
C TYR A 386 10.47 2.76 -3.35
N LEU A 387 11.70 3.04 -2.94
CA LEU A 387 12.02 3.77 -1.72
C LEU A 387 12.11 5.27 -2.02
N HIS A 388 11.32 6.07 -1.32
CA HIS A 388 11.29 7.53 -1.44
C HIS A 388 12.33 8.23 -0.56
N THR A 389 13.17 7.47 0.13
CA THR A 389 14.23 7.94 1.03
C THR A 389 15.48 7.11 0.90
N SER A 390 16.63 7.69 1.28
CA SER A 390 17.92 7.00 1.38
C SER A 390 18.27 6.59 2.82
N GLU A 391 17.35 6.74 3.76
CA GLU A 391 17.61 6.47 5.19
C GLU A 391 17.75 4.98 5.52
N TYR A 392 17.20 4.10 4.70
CA TYR A 392 17.23 2.65 4.88
C TYR A 392 18.16 1.94 3.88
N ALA A 393 18.00 2.29 2.61
CA ALA A 393 18.80 1.82 1.48
C ALA A 393 18.88 2.95 0.46
N PRO A 394 19.72 2.89 -0.57
CA PRO A 394 19.71 3.90 -1.61
C PRO A 394 18.29 4.18 -2.12
N GLN A 395 17.92 5.45 -2.21
CA GLN A 395 16.65 5.86 -2.79
C GLN A 395 16.51 5.29 -4.21
N GLY A 396 15.33 4.78 -4.54
CA GLY A 396 15.06 4.19 -5.85
C GLY A 396 14.41 2.79 -5.75
N TRP A 397 14.54 2.03 -6.82
CA TRP A 397 13.99 0.68 -6.91
C TRP A 397 14.68 -0.28 -5.94
N TYR A 398 13.87 -0.94 -5.12
CA TYR A 398 14.34 -1.89 -4.11
C TYR A 398 14.07 -3.33 -4.56
N ALA A 399 14.92 -3.83 -5.44
CA ALA A 399 14.76 -5.11 -6.12
C ALA A 399 14.57 -6.33 -5.18
N LYS A 400 15.05 -6.23 -3.93
CA LYS A 400 14.88 -7.31 -2.93
C LYS A 400 13.41 -7.55 -2.56
N ALA A 401 12.60 -6.52 -2.64
CA ALA A 401 11.15 -6.61 -2.38
C ALA A 401 10.33 -6.96 -3.63
N ASP A 402 10.92 -6.90 -4.82
CA ASP A 402 10.21 -7.16 -6.07
C ASP A 402 9.58 -8.57 -6.12
N ARG A 403 8.42 -8.66 -6.73
CA ARG A 403 7.67 -9.91 -6.88
C ARG A 403 7.05 -10.03 -8.27
N VAL A 404 6.90 -11.27 -8.73
CA VAL A 404 6.00 -11.63 -9.84
C VAL A 404 4.79 -12.31 -9.23
N ILE A 405 3.61 -11.81 -9.54
CA ILE A 405 2.34 -12.23 -8.96
C ILE A 405 1.53 -12.92 -10.04
N LYS A 406 1.02 -14.13 -9.74
CA LYS A 406 0.18 -14.89 -10.65
C LYS A 406 -1.28 -14.53 -10.45
N LEU A 407 -1.94 -14.11 -11.52
CA LEU A 407 -3.38 -13.87 -11.59
C LEU A 407 -4.15 -15.18 -11.85
N SER A 408 -5.44 -15.17 -11.58
CA SER A 408 -6.33 -16.29 -11.88
C SER A 408 -6.60 -16.43 -13.39
N LYS A 409 -6.41 -15.36 -14.16
CA LYS A 409 -6.60 -15.28 -15.60
C LYS A 409 -5.75 -14.17 -16.22
N PRO A 410 -5.48 -14.22 -17.54
CA PRO A 410 -4.70 -13.19 -18.21
C PRO A 410 -5.38 -11.82 -18.14
N PHE A 411 -4.58 -10.77 -17.93
CA PHE A 411 -5.02 -9.40 -18.16
C PHE A 411 -5.30 -9.17 -19.64
N LYS A 412 -6.36 -8.44 -19.94
CA LYS A 412 -6.73 -8.02 -21.29
C LYS A 412 -7.09 -6.54 -21.28
N MET A 413 -6.31 -5.74 -22.00
CA MET A 413 -6.52 -4.29 -22.11
C MET A 413 -7.84 -3.96 -22.81
N GLN A 414 -8.23 -4.77 -23.79
CA GLN A 414 -9.52 -4.67 -24.45
C GLN A 414 -10.31 -5.95 -24.22
N VAL A 415 -11.50 -5.82 -23.68
CA VAL A 415 -12.45 -6.94 -23.63
C VAL A 415 -13.08 -7.01 -25.01
N GLY A 416 -12.93 -8.13 -25.69
CA GLY A 416 -13.62 -8.38 -26.94
C GLY A 416 -15.13 -8.16 -26.75
N LYS A 417 -15.76 -7.46 -27.71
CA LYS A 417 -17.21 -7.24 -27.74
C LYS A 417 -17.95 -8.56 -27.93
#